data_a2f7251262a89d327b43ba89475a54fc
#
_entry.id   a2f7251262a89d327b43ba89475a54fc
#
_cell.length_a   1.000
_cell.length_b   1.000
_cell.length_c   1.000
_cell.angle_alpha   90.00
_cell.angle_beta   90.00
_cell.angle_gamma   90.00
#
_symmetry.space_group_name_H-M   'P 1'
#
loop_
_entity.id
_entity.type
_entity.pdbx_description
1 polymer ?
#
loop_
_entity_poly.entity_id
_entity_poly.type
_entity_poly.pdbx_seq_one_letter_code
_entity_poly.pdbx_strand_id
1 'polypeptide(L)'
;MGVQPQYIVVDGKNFEKEELTLDNHVYRNCSMDRCKFYFSGGPFELIDTHITNSELILNQPARNIYAAIQIFRMKSPSSTIIAD
;
A
#
# COMPACT_ATOMS: atom_id res chain seq x y z
N MET A 1 4.77 -30.00 3.61
CA MET A 1 4.86 -29.16 2.44
C MET A 1 4.47 -27.74 2.79
N GLY A 2 5.39 -26.83 2.64
CA GLY A 2 5.14 -25.46 2.99
C GLY A 2 4.29 -24.76 1.94
N VAL A 3 3.26 -24.07 2.40
CA VAL A 3 2.50 -23.20 1.52
C VAL A 3 3.18 -21.85 1.56
N GLN A 4 3.72 -21.43 0.45
CA GLN A 4 4.30 -20.11 0.36
C GLN A 4 3.19 -19.08 0.25
N PRO A 5 3.32 -17.95 0.97
CA PRO A 5 2.34 -16.90 0.82
C PRO A 5 2.38 -16.41 -0.63
N GLN A 6 1.21 -16.33 -1.21
CA GLN A 6 1.10 -15.85 -2.58
C GLN A 6 0.83 -14.36 -2.55
N TYR A 7 1.71 -13.63 -3.19
CA TYR A 7 1.53 -12.20 -3.36
C TYR A 7 0.82 -11.93 -4.67
N ILE A 8 -0.03 -10.95 -4.65
CA ILE A 8 -0.64 -10.45 -5.88
C ILE A 8 0.28 -9.37 -6.42
N VAL A 9 0.89 -9.64 -7.55
CA VAL A 9 1.81 -8.70 -8.18
C VAL A 9 1.07 -7.87 -9.21
N VAL A 10 1.13 -6.56 -9.03
CA VAL A 10 0.54 -5.60 -9.96
C VAL A 10 1.69 -4.81 -10.56
N ASP A 11 1.85 -4.88 -11.88
CA ASP A 11 2.99 -4.30 -12.56
C ASP A 11 2.53 -3.40 -13.69
N GLY A 12 3.07 -2.18 -13.73
CA GLY A 12 2.84 -1.25 -14.84
C GLY A 12 1.43 -0.71 -14.94
N LYS A 13 0.74 -0.56 -13.80
CA LYS A 13 -0.63 -0.07 -13.80
C LYS A 13 -0.72 1.36 -13.30
N ASN A 14 -1.72 2.06 -13.79
CA ASN A 14 -2.05 3.40 -13.33
C ASN A 14 -3.40 3.38 -12.67
N PHE A 15 -3.47 3.92 -11.46
CA PHE A 15 -4.72 3.98 -10.70
C PHE A 15 -5.02 5.43 -10.37
N GLU A 16 -6.28 5.79 -10.48
CA GLU A 16 -6.73 7.14 -10.14
C GLU A 16 -8.07 7.04 -9.43
N LYS A 17 -8.12 7.60 -8.23
CA LYS A 17 -9.34 7.64 -7.41
C LYS A 17 -9.92 6.24 -7.16
N GLU A 18 -9.06 5.26 -6.94
CA GLU A 18 -9.51 3.89 -6.70
C GLU A 18 -9.21 3.47 -5.27
N GLU A 19 -9.89 2.43 -4.83
CA GLU A 19 -9.64 1.82 -3.54
C GLU A 19 -8.80 0.57 -3.75
N LEU A 20 -7.68 0.51 -3.06
CA LEU A 20 -6.71 -0.55 -3.22
C LEU A 20 -6.38 -1.15 -1.86
N THR A 21 -5.91 -2.38 -1.88
CA THR A 21 -5.47 -3.07 -0.67
C THR A 21 -3.97 -3.24 -0.72
N LEU A 22 -3.29 -2.98 0.39
CA LEU A 22 -1.85 -3.20 0.46
C LEU A 22 -1.51 -4.63 0.85
N ASP A 23 -2.30 -5.24 1.72
CA ASP A 23 -1.98 -6.56 2.25
C ASP A 23 -1.77 -7.58 1.14
N ASN A 24 -0.64 -8.27 1.18
CA ASN A 24 -0.29 -9.33 0.25
C ASN A 24 -0.16 -8.87 -1.21
N HIS A 25 0.14 -7.59 -1.39
CA HIS A 25 0.31 -7.03 -2.73
C HIS A 25 1.73 -6.53 -2.94
N VAL A 26 2.21 -6.70 -4.16
CA VAL A 26 3.44 -6.07 -4.61
C VAL A 26 3.08 -5.19 -5.79
N TYR A 27 3.28 -3.89 -5.63
CA TYR A 27 3.03 -2.92 -6.70
C TYR A 27 4.37 -2.51 -7.31
N ARG A 28 4.54 -2.75 -8.58
CA ARG A 28 5.76 -2.45 -9.31
C ARG A 28 5.47 -1.55 -10.49
N ASN A 29 6.27 -0.51 -10.64
CA ASN A 29 6.13 0.41 -11.77
C ASN A 29 4.70 0.94 -11.90
N CYS A 30 4.07 1.22 -10.78
CA CYS A 30 2.69 1.68 -10.77
C CYS A 30 2.62 3.16 -10.42
N SER A 31 1.53 3.78 -10.80
CA SER A 31 1.25 5.16 -10.46
C SER A 31 -0.13 5.23 -9.85
N MET A 32 -0.22 5.80 -8.66
CA MET A 32 -1.49 5.92 -7.94
C MET A 32 -1.70 7.38 -7.56
N ASP A 33 -2.83 7.92 -7.97
CA ASP A 33 -3.19 9.30 -7.64
C ASP A 33 -4.57 9.32 -7.02
N ARG A 34 -4.68 9.95 -5.85
CA ARG A 34 -5.93 10.11 -5.12
C ARG A 34 -6.61 8.77 -4.80
N CYS A 35 -5.80 7.78 -4.50
CA CYS A 35 -6.30 6.45 -4.16
C CYS A 35 -6.42 6.27 -2.66
N LYS A 36 -7.20 5.28 -2.25
CA LYS A 36 -7.30 4.88 -0.86
C LYS A 36 -6.69 3.50 -0.72
N PHE A 37 -5.76 3.39 0.20
CA PHE A 37 -5.08 2.12 0.49
C PHE A 37 -5.55 1.60 1.82
N TYR A 38 -6.02 0.37 1.83
CA TYR A 38 -6.44 -0.29 3.06
C TYR A 38 -5.33 -1.24 3.51
N PHE A 39 -4.98 -1.16 4.78
CA PHE A 39 -3.90 -1.93 5.34
C PHE A 39 -4.31 -2.53 6.67
N SER A 40 -4.13 -3.85 6.80
CA SER A 40 -4.48 -4.60 8.02
C SER A 40 -3.29 -5.30 8.64
N GLY A 41 -2.09 -5.01 8.18
CA GLY A 41 -0.87 -5.57 8.75
C GLY A 41 -0.21 -6.66 7.93
N GLY A 42 -0.75 -7.00 6.76
CA GLY A 42 -0.14 -8.00 5.90
C GLY A 42 1.09 -7.46 5.19
N PRO A 43 1.92 -8.34 4.66
CA PRO A 43 3.12 -7.91 3.94
C PRO A 43 2.78 -7.24 2.60
N PHE A 44 3.58 -6.27 2.23
CA PHE A 44 3.42 -5.58 0.96
C PHE A 44 4.75 -4.99 0.50
N GLU A 45 4.85 -4.68 -0.78
CA GLU A 45 6.02 -3.98 -1.31
C GLU A 45 5.59 -2.96 -2.33
N LEU A 46 6.30 -1.84 -2.36
CA LEU A 46 6.10 -0.77 -3.32
C LEU A 46 7.43 -0.54 -4.03
N ILE A 47 7.53 -1.00 -5.27
CA ILE A 47 8.76 -0.95 -6.05
C ILE A 47 8.56 -0.02 -7.24
N ASP A 48 9.40 1.02 -7.34
CA ASP A 48 9.31 2.00 -8.43
C ASP A 48 7.88 2.47 -8.64
N THR A 49 7.19 2.71 -7.54
CA THR A 49 5.77 3.07 -7.55
C THR A 49 5.63 4.48 -7.03
N HIS A 50 4.87 5.29 -7.76
CA HIS A 50 4.60 6.68 -7.40
C HIS A 50 3.20 6.80 -6.83
N ILE A 51 3.11 7.35 -5.63
CA ILE A 51 1.83 7.55 -4.95
C ILE A 51 1.71 9.03 -4.64
N THR A 52 0.61 9.63 -5.05
CA THR A 52 0.38 11.06 -4.83
C THR A 52 -1.03 11.31 -4.29
N ASN A 53 -1.13 12.23 -3.34
CA ASN A 53 -2.41 12.71 -2.81
C ASN A 53 -3.37 11.58 -2.41
N SER A 54 -2.83 10.52 -1.85
CA SER A 54 -3.61 9.33 -1.49
C SER A 54 -3.80 9.23 0.02
N GLU A 55 -4.58 8.26 0.45
CA GLU A 55 -4.82 8.02 1.87
C GLU A 55 -4.45 6.59 2.22
N LEU A 56 -3.80 6.42 3.36
CA LEU A 56 -3.55 5.10 3.92
C LEU A 56 -4.50 4.91 5.09
N ILE A 57 -5.40 3.95 4.96
CA ILE A 57 -6.43 3.68 5.97
C ILE A 57 -6.02 2.43 6.73
N LEU A 58 -5.79 2.59 8.03
CA LEU A 58 -5.38 1.49 8.89
C LEU A 58 -6.61 0.86 9.51
N ASN A 59 -6.91 -0.34 9.08
CA ASN A 59 -8.02 -1.12 9.65
C ASN A 59 -7.47 -2.01 10.74
N GLN A 60 -7.96 -1.87 11.94
CA GLN A 60 -7.54 -2.70 13.06
C GLN A 60 -6.17 -2.29 13.62
N PRO A 61 -5.86 -2.61 14.87
CA PRO A 61 -4.51 -2.44 15.40
C PRO A 61 -3.58 -3.41 14.70
N ALA A 62 -3.03 -2.98 13.59
CA ALA A 62 -2.18 -3.81 12.77
C ALA A 62 -0.80 -3.92 13.39
N ARG A 63 -0.17 -5.06 13.22
CA ARG A 63 1.25 -5.22 13.53
C ARG A 63 2.04 -4.50 12.45
N ASN A 64 3.22 -4.03 12.83
CA ASN A 64 4.12 -3.36 11.88
C ASN A 64 3.56 -2.05 11.31
N ILE A 65 2.68 -1.42 12.08
CA ILE A 65 2.10 -0.15 11.67
C ILE A 65 3.19 0.89 11.40
N TYR A 66 4.20 0.96 12.26
CA TYR A 66 5.26 1.95 12.10
C TYR A 66 6.02 1.77 10.79
N ALA A 67 6.37 0.53 10.47
CA ALA A 67 7.08 0.26 9.23
C ALA A 67 6.24 0.64 8.02
N ALA A 68 4.97 0.28 8.04
CA ALA A 68 4.07 0.59 6.94
C ALA A 68 3.91 2.10 6.76
N ILE A 69 3.73 2.83 7.86
CA ILE A 69 3.60 4.27 7.82
C ILE A 69 4.85 4.92 7.25
N GLN A 70 6.03 4.47 7.68
CA GLN A 70 7.27 5.04 7.21
C GLN A 70 7.48 4.78 5.72
N ILE A 71 7.22 3.55 5.28
CA ILE A 71 7.33 3.20 3.87
C ILE A 71 6.39 4.05 3.03
N PHE A 72 5.16 4.17 3.48
CA PHE A 72 4.16 4.93 2.76
C PHE A 72 4.52 6.41 2.68
N ARG A 73 5.00 6.98 3.78
CA ARG A 73 5.42 8.38 3.81
C ARG A 73 6.60 8.65 2.91
N MET A 74 7.55 7.72 2.86
CA MET A 74 8.71 7.86 1.99
C MET A 74 8.30 7.86 0.53
N LYS A 75 7.34 7.01 0.18
CA LYS A 75 6.86 6.91 -1.20
C LYS A 75 5.89 8.02 -1.56
N SER A 76 5.19 8.57 -0.59
CA SER A 76 4.16 9.57 -0.86
C SER A 76 4.06 10.59 0.27
N PRO A 77 4.98 11.56 0.32
CA PRO A 77 4.93 12.56 1.40
C PRO A 77 3.69 13.45 1.34
N SER A 78 3.00 13.49 0.22
CA SER A 78 1.79 14.29 0.08
C SER A 78 0.53 13.57 0.55
N SER A 79 0.65 12.31 0.95
CA SER A 79 -0.50 11.51 1.30
C SER A 79 -0.82 11.58 2.79
N THR A 80 -2.06 11.26 3.14
CA THR A 80 -2.56 11.31 4.50
C THR A 80 -2.69 9.90 5.05
N ILE A 81 -2.42 9.76 6.35
CA ILE A 81 -2.58 8.48 7.03
C ILE A 81 -3.75 8.61 7.98
N ILE A 82 -4.70 7.71 7.85
CA ILE A 82 -5.90 7.69 8.66
C ILE A 82 -5.90 6.41 9.50
N ALA A 83 -5.92 6.59 10.79
CA ALA A 83 -6.00 5.47 11.73
C ALA A 83 -7.43 5.37 12.23
N ASP A 84 -7.96 4.17 12.15
CA ASP A 84 -9.33 3.92 12.55
C ASP A 84 -9.38 3.54 14.03
#